data_cb6a863041891f961770c443a5604050
#
_entry.id   cb6a863041891f961770c443a5604050
#
_cell.length_a   1.000
_cell.length_b   1.000
_cell.length_c   1.000
_cell.angle_alpha   90.00
_cell.angle_beta   90.00
_cell.angle_gamma   90.00
#
_symmetry.space_group_name_H-M   'P 1'
#
loop_
_entity.id
_entity.type
_entity.pdbx_description
1 polymer ?
#
loop_
_entity_poly.entity_id
_entity_poly.type
_entity_poly.pdbx_seq_one_letter_code
_entity_poly.pdbx_strand_id
1 'polypeptide(L)' 'DEAPVIEKTVDEDVAVAFEYPFMNDIMRIVKEESPEILEQSYDMDCLMRLRIRKSMMGKLRARLEKVETARILDE' A
#
# COMPACT_ATOMS: atom_id res chain seq x y z
N ASP A 1 -11.82 12.89 -27.57
CA ASP A 1 -11.81 12.80 -27.11
C ASP A 1 -11.83 12.94 -26.41
N GLU A 2 -11.82 12.86 -26.18
CA GLU A 2 -11.80 12.91 -25.52
C GLU A 2 -11.85 12.91 -24.56
N ALA A 3 -11.95 12.76 -24.25
CA ALA A 3 -12.01 12.65 -23.38
C ALA A 3 -12.00 12.77 -22.56
N PRO A 4 -12.01 12.72 -21.98
CA PRO A 4 -11.97 12.85 -21.11
C PRO A 4 -11.99 12.57 -20.14
N VAL A 5 -11.99 12.18 -19.86
CA VAL A 5 -12.03 11.94 -19.02
C VAL A 5 -12.03 12.07 -18.02
N ILE A 6 -12.21 11.90 -17.66
CA ILE A 6 -12.44 12.38 -16.71
C ILE A 6 -12.47 11.81 -15.55
N GLU A 7 -12.82 10.98 -15.35
CA GLU A 7 -12.83 10.36 -14.33
C GLU A 7 -11.63 10.02 -13.92
N LYS A 8 -10.98 10.58 -13.48
CA LYS A 8 -9.84 10.32 -13.00
C LYS A 8 -9.96 9.74 -11.78
N THR A 9 -9.89 8.52 -11.60
CA THR A 9 -9.76 7.99 -10.31
C THR A 9 -8.43 8.39 -9.88
N VAL A 10 -8.34 9.09 -8.86
CA VAL A 10 -7.07 9.51 -8.32
C VAL A 10 -6.55 8.38 -7.46
N ASP A 11 -5.50 7.75 -7.93
CA ASP A 11 -4.86 6.70 -7.17
C ASP A 11 -3.63 7.25 -6.47
N GLU A 12 -3.29 6.69 -5.34
CA GLU A 12 -2.11 7.10 -4.62
C GLU A 12 -1.22 5.91 -4.39
N ASP A 13 0.08 6.15 -4.41
CA ASP A 13 1.04 5.11 -4.15
C ASP A 13 1.50 5.22 -2.71
N VAL A 14 1.71 4.09 -2.07
CA VAL A 14 2.23 4.09 -0.73
C VAL A 14 3.27 2.99 -0.66
N ALA A 15 4.38 3.28 0.00
CA ALA A 15 5.40 2.29 0.21
C ALA A 15 5.41 1.96 1.69
N VAL A 16 5.45 0.71 2.03
CA VAL A 16 5.46 0.28 3.41
C VAL A 16 6.66 -0.62 3.63
N ALA A 17 7.40 -0.35 4.69
CA ALA A 17 8.53 -1.16 5.08
C ALA A 17 8.16 -1.89 6.36
N PHE A 18 8.53 -3.15 6.43
CA PHE A 18 8.18 -3.95 7.60
C PHE A 18 9.22 -5.04 7.76
N GLU A 19 9.18 -5.72 8.89
CA GLU A 19 10.11 -6.81 9.11
C GLU A 19 9.52 -8.10 8.65
N TYR A 20 10.38 -9.03 8.28
CA TYR A 20 9.96 -10.29 7.73
C TYR A 20 8.91 -11.01 8.60
N PRO A 21 9.08 -11.12 9.90
CA PRO A 21 8.09 -11.82 10.72
C PRO A 21 6.70 -11.22 10.64
N PHE A 22 6.59 -9.98 10.24
CA PHE A 22 5.30 -9.32 10.16
C PHE A 22 4.72 -9.35 8.75
N MET A 23 5.36 -10.09 7.86
CA MET A 23 4.89 -10.15 6.49
C MET A 23 3.47 -10.69 6.40
N ASN A 24 3.14 -11.67 7.22
CA ASN A 24 1.81 -12.24 7.18
C ASN A 24 0.74 -11.20 7.49
N ASP A 25 1.02 -10.34 8.45
CA ASP A 25 0.07 -9.30 8.79
C ASP A 25 -0.11 -8.33 7.64
N ILE A 26 0.98 -7.96 7.01
CA ILE A 26 0.92 -7.05 5.88
C ILE A 26 0.16 -7.69 4.73
N MET A 27 0.46 -8.94 4.44
CA MET A 27 -0.20 -9.63 3.35
C MET A 27 -1.69 -9.77 3.60
N ARG A 28 -2.07 -9.98 4.85
CA ARG A 28 -3.48 -10.09 5.16
C ARG A 28 -4.19 -8.77 4.86
N ILE A 29 -3.59 -7.66 5.26
CA ILE A 29 -4.18 -6.36 5.00
C ILE A 29 -4.28 -6.12 3.50
N VAL A 30 -3.23 -6.47 2.78
CA VAL A 30 -3.21 -6.28 1.34
C VAL A 30 -4.31 -7.10 0.70
N LYS A 31 -4.51 -8.31 1.17
CA LYS A 31 -5.55 -9.14 0.61
C LYS A 31 -6.93 -8.56 0.86
N GLU A 32 -7.13 -8.00 2.03
CA GLU A 32 -8.44 -7.47 2.37
C GLU A 32 -8.75 -6.21 1.62
N GLU A 33 -7.77 -5.33 1.48
CA GLU A 33 -8.01 -4.07 0.80
C GLU A 33 -7.83 -4.20 -0.71
N SER A 34 -7.12 -5.22 -1.12
CA SER A 34 -6.88 -5.49 -2.54
C SER A 34 -6.25 -4.33 -3.29
N PRO A 35 -5.21 -3.72 -2.72
CA PRO A 35 -4.52 -2.69 -3.49
C PRO A 35 -3.68 -3.33 -4.57
N GLU A 36 -3.21 -2.53 -5.49
CA GLU A 36 -2.38 -3.03 -6.56
C GLU A 36 -0.94 -3.06 -6.08
N ILE A 37 -0.29 -4.19 -6.19
CA ILE A 37 1.09 -4.31 -5.76
C ILE A 37 1.99 -3.87 -6.89
N LEU A 38 2.70 -2.78 -6.69
CA LEU A 38 3.59 -2.25 -7.71
C LEU A 38 4.97 -2.86 -7.62
N GLU A 39 5.42 -3.10 -6.40
CA GLU A 39 6.78 -3.58 -6.24
C GLU A 39 6.91 -4.28 -4.92
N GLN A 40 7.71 -5.31 -4.87
CA GLN A 40 8.01 -6.01 -3.64
C GLN A 40 9.50 -6.23 -3.59
N SER A 41 10.08 -5.94 -2.45
CA SER A 41 11.50 -6.09 -2.28
C SER A 41 11.76 -6.75 -0.94
N TYR A 42 12.58 -7.77 -0.92
CA TYR A 42 12.86 -8.51 0.28
C TYR A 42 14.34 -8.61 0.52
N ASP A 43 15.00 -7.47 0.46
CA ASP A 43 16.43 -7.46 0.72
C ASP A 43 16.68 -7.45 2.18
N MET A 44 17.34 -6.45 2.71
CA MET A 44 17.59 -6.35 4.11
C MET A 44 16.31 -6.06 4.82
N ASP A 45 15.49 -5.20 4.26
CA ASP A 45 14.20 -4.89 4.81
C ASP A 45 13.15 -5.29 3.82
N CYS A 46 12.00 -5.66 4.30
CA CYS A 46 10.89 -5.96 3.42
C CYS A 46 10.20 -4.66 3.05
N LEU A 47 10.08 -4.41 1.78
CA LEU A 47 9.47 -3.20 1.29
C LEU A 47 8.42 -3.56 0.25
N MET A 48 7.28 -2.92 0.34
CA MET A 48 6.22 -3.21 -0.61
C MET A 48 5.59 -1.90 -1.05
N ARG A 49 5.44 -1.75 -2.35
CA ARG A 49 4.81 -0.58 -2.90
C ARG A 49 3.44 -0.92 -3.37
N LEU A 50 2.47 -0.16 -2.96
CA LEU A 50 1.08 -0.44 -3.27
C LEU A 50 0.44 0.80 -3.86
N ARG A 51 -0.56 0.57 -4.69
CA ARG A 51 -1.32 1.66 -5.26
C ARG A 51 -2.78 1.40 -4.94
N ILE A 52 -3.44 2.39 -4.41
CA ILE A 52 -4.83 2.22 -4.05
C ILE A 52 -5.55 3.54 -4.27
N ARG A 53 -6.87 3.46 -4.41
CA ARG A 53 -7.66 4.63 -4.61
C ARG A 53 -7.48 5.59 -3.45
N LYS A 54 -7.43 6.86 -3.75
CA LYS A 54 -7.18 7.85 -2.71
C LYS A 54 -8.22 7.76 -1.60
N SER A 55 -9.45 7.50 -1.94
CA SER A 55 -10.49 7.42 -0.93
C SER A 55 -10.30 6.24 0.01
N MET A 56 -9.55 5.23 -0.42
CA MET A 56 -9.29 4.08 0.42
C MET A 56 -7.94 4.16 1.12
N MET A 57 -7.13 5.14 0.73
CA MET A 57 -5.77 5.22 1.25
C MET A 57 -5.75 5.39 2.76
N GLY A 58 -6.64 6.23 3.28
CA GLY A 58 -6.67 6.46 4.71
C GLY A 58 -6.94 5.18 5.49
N LYS A 59 -7.83 4.36 4.98
CA LYS A 59 -8.15 3.12 5.63
C LYS A 59 -6.97 2.16 5.58
N LEU A 60 -6.34 2.08 4.42
CA LEU A 60 -5.20 1.20 4.26
C LEU A 60 -4.06 1.60 5.18
N ARG A 61 -3.78 2.90 5.23
CA ARG A 61 -2.70 3.37 6.07
C ARG A 61 -2.98 3.09 7.54
N ALA A 62 -4.22 3.29 7.95
CA ALA A 62 -4.57 3.06 9.35
C ALA A 62 -4.34 1.59 9.71
N ARG A 63 -4.66 0.69 8.79
CA ARG A 63 -4.45 -0.72 9.06
C ARG A 63 -2.97 -1.04 9.09
N LEU A 64 -2.21 -0.49 8.16
CA LEU A 64 -0.79 -0.76 8.12
C LEU A 64 -0.08 -0.24 9.36
N GLU A 65 -0.53 0.89 9.86
CA GLU A 65 0.10 1.45 11.04
C GLU A 65 -0.13 0.62 12.28
N LYS A 66 -1.12 -0.25 12.25
CA LYS A 66 -1.35 -1.12 13.39
C LYS A 66 -0.30 -2.20 13.50
N VAL A 67 0.39 -2.47 12.42
CA VAL A 67 1.46 -3.44 12.45
C VAL A 67 2.67 -2.77 13.08
N GLU A 68 3.16 -3.36 14.13
CA GLU A 68 4.16 -2.72 14.94
C GLU A 68 5.40 -2.24 14.23
N THR A 69 5.94 -3.02 13.35
CA THR A 69 7.17 -2.65 12.67
C THR A 69 6.92 -2.03 11.31
N ALA A 70 5.67 -1.90 10.91
CA ALA A 70 5.38 -1.36 9.59
C ALA A 70 5.60 0.14 9.58
N ARG A 71 6.29 0.63 8.56
CA ARG A 71 6.51 2.04 8.41
C ARG A 71 6.04 2.47 7.05
N ILE A 72 5.29 3.52 6.99
CA ILE A 72 4.79 4.02 5.72
C ILE A 72 5.75 5.08 5.22
N LEU A 73 6.35 4.78 4.09
CA LEU A 73 7.29 5.69 3.48
C LEU A 73 6.53 6.54 2.50
N ASP A 74 6.15 7.73 2.96
CA ASP A 74 5.38 8.55 2.13
C ASP A 74 6.24 9.51 1.50
N GLU A 75 6.20 9.73 0.32
CA GLU A 75 7.05 10.57 -0.29
C GLU A 75 6.56 11.69 -0.58
#